data_97d261d0e2f2cfb91980d285ae7d9c50
#
_entry.id   97d261d0e2f2cfb91980d285ae7d9c50
#
_cell.length_a   1.000
_cell.length_b   1.000
_cell.length_c   1.000
_cell.angle_alpha   90.00
_cell.angle_beta   90.00
_cell.angle_gamma   90.00
#
_symmetry.space_group_name_H-M   'P 1'
#
loop_
_entity.id
_entity.type
_entity.pdbx_description
1 polymer ?
#
loop_
_entity_poly.entity_id
_entity_poly.type
_entity_poly.pdbx_seq_one_letter_code
_entity_poly.pdbx_strand_id
1 'polypeptide(L)'
;VEKRFSKDELLTNITLYWVTETINSSFRFYYDAANASALTWIVEMIKKWSGSTKVPTGFASFPHDLLPPPRAWAERFFNIQRWTPMPRGGHWAALEEPELLVEDLRAFFRPLRRSS
;
A
#
# COMPACT_ATOMS: atom_id res chain seq x y z
N VAL A 1 -10.15 16.37 0.98
CA VAL A 1 -9.54 16.00 -0.31
C VAL A 1 -8.78 17.20 -0.87
N GLU A 2 -9.39 18.36 -0.98
CA GLU A 2 -8.82 19.60 -1.57
C GLU A 2 -7.58 20.15 -0.84
N LYS A 3 -7.27 19.68 0.37
CA LYS A 3 -6.02 20.02 1.05
C LYS A 3 -4.80 19.26 0.51
N ARG A 4 -5.02 18.19 -0.27
CA ARG A 4 -3.98 17.31 -0.81
C ARG A 4 -3.92 17.32 -2.32
N PHE A 5 -5.05 17.49 -2.97
CA PHE A 5 -5.19 17.44 -4.41
C PHE A 5 -5.87 18.71 -4.93
N SER A 6 -5.38 19.25 -6.02
CA SER A 6 -6.05 20.32 -6.73
C SER A 6 -7.37 19.83 -7.36
N LYS A 7 -8.27 20.74 -7.65
CA LYS A 7 -9.51 20.40 -8.38
C LYS A 7 -9.23 19.82 -9.76
N ASP A 8 -8.20 20.32 -10.43
CA ASP A 8 -7.81 19.86 -11.76
C ASP A 8 -7.30 18.42 -11.75
N GLU A 9 -6.50 18.02 -10.74
CA GLU A 9 -6.08 16.64 -10.57
C GLU A 9 -7.26 15.70 -10.33
N LEU A 10 -8.21 16.09 -9.48
CA LEU A 10 -9.42 15.32 -9.22
C LEU A 10 -10.30 15.20 -10.45
N LEU A 11 -10.52 16.30 -11.16
CA LEU A 11 -11.32 16.32 -12.39
C LEU A 11 -10.63 15.52 -13.50
N THR A 12 -9.32 15.61 -13.62
CA THR A 12 -8.55 14.81 -14.59
C THR A 12 -8.75 13.31 -14.34
N ASN A 13 -8.67 12.87 -13.09
CA ASN A 13 -8.89 11.47 -12.75
C ASN A 13 -10.32 11.01 -13.12
N ILE A 14 -11.34 11.81 -12.76
CA ILE A 14 -12.74 11.50 -13.11
C ILE A 14 -12.92 11.46 -14.63
N THR A 15 -12.34 12.43 -15.35
CA THR A 15 -12.46 12.53 -16.80
C THR A 15 -11.83 11.34 -17.51
N LEU A 16 -10.70 10.85 -17.02
CA LEU A 16 -10.07 9.64 -17.56
C LEU A 16 -11.02 8.45 -17.55
N TYR A 17 -11.66 8.17 -16.42
CA TYR A 17 -12.65 7.09 -16.33
C TYR A 17 -13.86 7.32 -17.23
N TRP A 18 -14.30 8.58 -17.33
CA TRP A 18 -15.44 8.96 -18.15
C TRP A 18 -15.17 8.77 -19.65
N VAL A 19 -14.07 9.33 -20.15
CA VAL A 19 -13.71 9.28 -21.58
C VAL A 19 -13.35 7.88 -22.06
N THR A 20 -12.73 7.09 -21.19
CA THR A 20 -12.34 5.71 -21.52
C THR A 20 -13.45 4.68 -21.25
N GLU A 21 -14.57 5.09 -20.66
CA GLU A 21 -15.67 4.21 -20.27
C GLU A 21 -15.24 3.04 -19.35
N THR A 22 -14.19 3.25 -18.54
CA THR A 22 -13.54 2.16 -17.77
C THR A 22 -14.01 2.07 -16.32
N ILE A 23 -14.96 2.87 -15.89
CA ILE A 23 -15.40 2.84 -14.48
C ILE A 23 -15.92 1.47 -14.06
N ASN A 24 -16.67 0.77 -14.88
CA ASN A 24 -17.19 -0.56 -14.58
C ASN A 24 -16.08 -1.60 -14.42
N SER A 25 -15.08 -1.58 -15.31
CA SER A 25 -13.94 -2.51 -15.22
C SER A 25 -13.06 -2.23 -14.00
N SER A 26 -12.89 -0.96 -13.62
CA SER A 26 -12.12 -0.59 -12.42
C SER A 26 -12.80 -1.02 -11.11
N PHE A 27 -14.13 -1.00 -11.06
CA PHE A 27 -14.90 -1.46 -9.89
C PHE A 27 -15.10 -2.97 -9.85
N ARG A 28 -14.86 -3.68 -10.94
CA ARG A 28 -15.05 -5.15 -11.00
C ARG A 28 -14.23 -5.89 -9.95
N PHE A 29 -13.01 -5.47 -9.71
CA PHE A 29 -12.17 -6.05 -8.66
C PHE A 29 -12.84 -5.99 -7.27
N TYR A 30 -13.42 -4.85 -6.91
CA TYR A 30 -14.13 -4.68 -5.64
C TYR A 30 -15.41 -5.51 -5.59
N TYR A 31 -16.14 -5.58 -6.68
CA TYR A 31 -17.35 -6.41 -6.79
C TYR A 31 -17.01 -7.90 -6.62
N ASP A 32 -16.01 -8.39 -7.32
CA ASP A 32 -15.57 -9.77 -7.24
C ASP A 32 -15.01 -10.10 -5.84
N ALA A 33 -14.25 -9.20 -5.23
CA ALA A 33 -13.74 -9.35 -3.87
C ALA A 33 -14.85 -9.36 -2.80
N ALA A 34 -15.93 -8.59 -3.01
CA ALA A 34 -17.08 -8.57 -2.09
C ALA A 34 -17.97 -9.81 -2.23
N ASN A 35 -18.03 -10.42 -3.42
CA ASN A 35 -18.87 -11.58 -3.71
C ASN A 35 -18.12 -12.93 -3.63
N ALA A 36 -16.84 -12.96 -3.93
CA ALA A 36 -16.00 -14.07 -3.50
C ALA A 36 -15.93 -14.01 -1.98
N SER A 37 -16.07 -15.15 -1.28
CA SER A 37 -15.88 -15.17 0.16
C SER A 37 -14.44 -14.68 0.46
N ALA A 38 -14.28 -13.35 0.52
CA ALA A 38 -13.00 -12.66 0.67
C ALA A 38 -12.24 -13.20 1.89
N LEU A 39 -12.97 -13.61 2.93
CA LEU A 39 -12.43 -14.31 4.07
C LEU A 39 -11.78 -15.65 3.70
N THR A 40 -12.36 -16.42 2.79
CA THR A 40 -11.77 -17.71 2.36
C THR A 40 -10.48 -17.47 1.59
N TRP A 41 -10.44 -16.49 0.70
CA TRP A 41 -9.23 -16.12 -0.03
C TRP A 41 -8.12 -15.60 0.88
N ILE A 42 -8.46 -14.72 1.83
CA ILE A 42 -7.51 -14.20 2.83
C ILE A 42 -6.97 -15.34 3.71
N VAL A 43 -7.83 -16.24 4.17
CA VAL A 43 -7.43 -17.39 4.99
C VAL A 43 -6.53 -18.34 4.20
N GLU A 44 -6.84 -18.64 2.96
CA GLU A 44 -5.99 -19.47 2.09
C GLU A 44 -4.66 -18.79 1.77
N MET A 45 -4.65 -17.47 1.56
CA MET A 45 -3.43 -16.69 1.38
C MET A 45 -2.56 -16.74 2.63
N ILE A 46 -3.14 -16.53 3.82
CA ILE A 46 -2.43 -16.60 5.10
C ILE A 46 -1.87 -18.00 5.35
N LYS A 47 -2.63 -19.06 5.06
CA LYS A 47 -2.15 -20.45 5.16
C LYS A 47 -1.00 -20.74 4.20
N LYS A 48 -1.07 -20.22 2.99
CA LYS A 48 -0.04 -20.38 1.96
C LYS A 48 1.22 -19.57 2.28
N TRP A 49 1.10 -18.48 3.04
CA TRP A 49 2.19 -17.61 3.49
C TRP A 49 2.73 -18.00 4.88
N SER A 50 2.53 -19.22 5.33
CA SER A 50 2.92 -19.71 6.65
C SER A 50 4.45 -19.81 6.88
N GLY A 51 5.27 -19.07 6.15
CA GLY A 51 6.69 -18.94 6.36
C GLY A 51 7.13 -17.49 6.23
N SER A 52 7.88 -16.97 7.19
CA SER A 52 8.44 -15.64 7.07
C SER A 52 9.32 -15.54 5.81
N THR A 53 9.06 -14.58 4.96
CA THR A 53 9.94 -14.31 3.82
C THR A 53 11.34 -13.91 4.33
N LYS A 54 12.38 -14.47 3.71
CA LYS A 54 13.78 -14.09 4.03
C LYS A 54 14.18 -12.76 3.37
N VAL A 55 13.36 -12.27 2.46
CA VAL A 55 13.65 -11.03 1.74
C VAL A 55 13.62 -9.84 2.71
N PRO A 56 14.67 -9.02 2.76
CA PRO A 56 14.66 -7.79 3.54
C PRO A 56 13.46 -6.93 3.18
N THR A 57 12.69 -6.53 4.18
CA THR A 57 11.44 -5.78 4.01
C THR A 57 11.49 -4.46 4.78
N GLY A 58 11.19 -3.36 4.10
CA GLY A 58 10.91 -2.06 4.71
C GLY A 58 9.40 -1.87 4.82
N PHE A 59 8.95 -1.34 5.95
CA PHE A 59 7.54 -1.04 6.19
C PHE A 59 7.37 0.42 6.58
N ALA A 60 6.72 1.19 5.72
CA ALA A 60 6.30 2.56 5.98
C ALA A 60 4.86 2.55 6.50
N SER A 61 4.68 2.82 7.79
CA SER A 61 3.37 2.77 8.44
C SER A 61 2.72 4.15 8.42
N PHE A 62 1.72 4.32 7.55
CA PHE A 62 0.97 5.57 7.43
C PHE A 62 -0.23 5.59 8.38
N PRO A 63 -0.44 6.68 9.16
CA PRO A 63 -1.43 6.69 10.25
C PRO A 63 -2.88 6.62 9.78
N HIS A 64 -3.16 7.02 8.54
CA HIS A 64 -4.50 7.03 7.97
C HIS A 64 -4.71 5.96 6.90
N ASP A 65 -3.88 4.91 6.90
CA ASP A 65 -4.13 3.74 6.06
C ASP A 65 -5.35 2.96 6.57
N LEU A 66 -5.96 2.14 5.71
CA LEU A 66 -7.19 1.41 6.01
C LEU A 66 -7.01 0.43 7.17
N LEU A 67 -5.91 -0.31 7.21
CA LEU A 67 -5.62 -1.34 8.20
C LEU A 67 -4.11 -1.40 8.48
N PRO A 68 -3.54 -0.42 9.18
CA PRO A 68 -2.12 -0.47 9.54
C PRO A 68 -1.89 -1.64 10.51
N PRO A 69 -1.11 -2.66 10.13
CA PRO A 69 -0.88 -3.81 11.00
C PRO A 69 0.03 -3.42 12.16
N PRO A 70 -0.15 -4.02 13.36
CA PRO A 70 0.85 -3.94 14.40
C PRO A 70 2.19 -4.53 13.93
N ARG A 71 3.31 -3.89 14.27
CA ARG A 71 4.66 -4.34 13.88
C ARG A 71 4.91 -5.81 14.25
N ALA A 72 4.59 -6.21 15.47
CA ALA A 72 4.76 -7.58 15.94
C ALA A 72 3.98 -8.63 15.10
N TRP A 73 2.89 -8.20 14.45
CA TRP A 73 2.13 -9.07 13.55
C TRP A 73 2.83 -9.18 12.18
N ALA A 74 3.29 -8.07 11.62
CA ALA A 74 4.01 -8.04 10.36
C ALA A 74 5.33 -8.84 10.42
N GLU A 75 6.05 -8.80 11.53
CA GLU A 75 7.30 -9.56 11.76
C GLU A 75 7.11 -11.08 11.74
N ARG A 76 5.88 -11.58 11.88
CA ARG A 76 5.58 -13.02 11.73
C ARG A 76 5.65 -13.50 10.27
N PHE A 77 5.47 -12.60 9.32
CA PHE A 77 5.38 -12.91 7.90
C PHE A 77 6.53 -12.35 7.08
N PHE A 78 7.12 -11.26 7.54
CA PHE A 78 8.14 -10.52 6.80
C PHE A 78 9.42 -10.34 7.60
N ASN A 79 10.55 -10.38 6.90
CA ASN A 79 11.86 -10.04 7.47
C ASN A 79 12.00 -8.51 7.56
N ILE A 80 11.41 -7.92 8.59
CA ILE A 80 11.36 -6.47 8.77
C ILE A 80 12.74 -5.94 9.18
N GLN A 81 13.43 -5.30 8.23
CA GLN A 81 14.71 -4.63 8.45
C GLN A 81 14.56 -3.14 8.76
N ARG A 82 13.45 -2.56 8.36
CA ARG A 82 13.10 -1.17 8.62
C ARG A 82 11.61 -1.03 8.89
N TRP A 83 11.27 -0.32 9.96
CA TRP A 83 9.90 0.05 10.30
C TRP A 83 9.84 1.54 10.56
N THR A 84 9.12 2.29 9.74
CA THR A 84 9.04 3.75 9.85
C THR A 84 7.60 4.18 10.11
N PRO A 85 7.24 4.59 11.33
CA PRO A 85 5.99 5.30 11.57
C PRO A 85 6.02 6.64 10.85
N MET A 86 5.09 6.85 9.94
CA MET A 86 4.99 8.11 9.19
C MET A 86 4.19 9.14 9.97
N PRO A 87 4.55 10.44 9.90
CA PRO A 87 3.88 11.48 10.66
C PRO A 87 2.48 11.82 10.14
N ARG A 88 2.19 11.49 8.87
CA ARG A 88 0.94 11.79 8.17
C ARG A 88 0.83 10.95 6.90
N GLY A 89 -0.32 11.03 6.21
CA GLY A 89 -0.62 10.28 5.00
C GLY A 89 -1.45 9.02 5.26
N GLY A 90 -1.99 8.45 4.22
CA GLY A 90 -2.94 7.35 4.26
C GLY A 90 -2.69 6.28 3.21
N HIS A 91 -3.77 5.72 2.70
CA HIS A 91 -3.76 4.57 1.80
C HIS A 91 -3.05 4.84 0.46
N TRP A 92 -3.16 6.06 -0.04
CA TRP A 92 -2.53 6.46 -1.30
C TRP A 92 -1.22 7.22 -1.06
N ALA A 93 -0.37 6.65 -0.22
CA ALA A 93 0.87 7.27 0.26
C ALA A 93 1.74 7.90 -0.83
N ALA A 94 1.86 7.25 -1.99
CA ALA A 94 2.64 7.77 -3.12
C ALA A 94 2.06 9.06 -3.74
N LEU A 95 0.74 9.25 -3.66
CA LEU A 95 0.05 10.45 -4.12
C LEU A 95 -0.10 11.49 -3.02
N GLU A 96 -0.34 11.04 -1.78
CA GLU A 96 -0.59 11.91 -0.64
C GLU A 96 0.70 12.53 -0.08
N GLU A 97 1.76 11.73 0.03
CA GLU A 97 3.03 12.10 0.69
C GLU A 97 4.23 11.53 -0.07
N PRO A 98 4.44 11.92 -1.35
CA PRO A 98 5.50 11.36 -2.20
C PRO A 98 6.90 11.57 -1.61
N GLU A 99 7.18 12.71 -0.99
CA GLU A 99 8.48 13.02 -0.41
C GLU A 99 8.80 12.06 0.75
N LEU A 100 7.86 11.87 1.69
CA LEU A 100 8.03 10.97 2.83
C LEU A 100 8.28 9.54 2.36
N LEU A 101 7.51 9.08 1.38
CA LEU A 101 7.67 7.73 0.84
C LEU A 101 9.02 7.57 0.13
N VAL A 102 9.42 8.53 -0.71
CA VAL A 102 10.71 8.48 -1.44
C VAL A 102 11.90 8.51 -0.48
N GLU A 103 11.85 9.34 0.57
CA GLU A 103 12.90 9.39 1.58
C GLU A 103 13.05 8.06 2.31
N ASP A 104 11.94 7.44 2.69
CA ASP A 104 11.96 6.15 3.36
C ASP A 104 12.46 5.02 2.46
N LEU A 105 12.02 4.98 1.20
CA LEU A 105 12.53 4.05 0.19
C LEU A 105 14.05 4.19 0.02
N ARG A 106 14.55 5.41 -0.13
CA ARG A 106 16.00 5.67 -0.23
C ARG A 106 16.75 5.21 1.01
N ALA A 107 16.20 5.47 2.20
CA ALA A 107 16.81 5.05 3.46
C ALA A 107 16.85 3.52 3.59
N PHE A 108 15.81 2.82 3.16
CA PHE A 108 15.76 1.36 3.14
C PHE A 108 16.76 0.74 2.16
N PHE A 109 16.81 1.23 0.92
CA PHE A 109 17.67 0.63 -0.11
C PHE A 109 19.15 1.03 -0.03
N ARG A 110 19.49 2.15 0.63
CA ARG A 110 20.88 2.63 0.74
C ARG A 110 21.85 1.60 1.33
N PRO A 111 21.57 0.93 2.46
CA PRO A 111 22.46 -0.11 2.99
C PRO A 111 22.55 -1.34 2.10
N LEU A 112 21.49 -1.70 1.38
CA LEU A 112 21.44 -2.87 0.52
C LEU A 112 22.32 -2.75 -0.74
N ARG A 113 22.61 -1.51 -1.19
CA ARG A 113 23.52 -1.26 -2.32
C ARG A 113 24.99 -1.46 -2.01
N ARG A 114 25.36 -1.48 -0.72
CA ARG A 114 26.77 -1.62 -0.28
C ARG A 114 27.19 -3.06 -0.02
N SER A 115 26.25 -4.00 -0.17
CA SER A 115 26.46 -5.44 0.10
C SER A 115 26.76 -6.25 -1.18
N SER A 116 27.06 -5.57 -2.31
CA SER A 116 27.38 -6.21 -3.61
C SER A 116 28.86 -6.14 -3.89
#